data_0f2b69cf631e41ef0d946e25f0a54b4f
#
_entry.id   0f2b69cf631e41ef0d946e25f0a54b4f
#
_cell.length_a   1.000
_cell.length_b   1.000
_cell.length_c   1.000
_cell.angle_alpha   90.00
_cell.angle_beta   90.00
_cell.angle_gamma   90.00
#
_symmetry.space_group_name_H-M   'P 1'
#
loop_
_entity.id
_entity.type
_entity.pdbx_description
1 polymer ?
#
loop_
_entity_poly.entity_id
_entity_poly.type
_entity_poly.pdbx_seq_one_letter_code
_entity_poly.pdbx_strand_id
1 'polypeptide(L)'
;EVKNGKVIIHLVEKLPSSNKLPINALLAVGCVHQKLVELGLRSDANIVISSSSARDTHQIACLIGFGATAVYPSLAYQTILDLSERNEIKGSPHENCARYRKGVNKGLLKIISKMGISSISSYRGSQLFEIVGLNNEIVDLCFTNSISRIGGKSFKDLDIETKKLDEYARSNLSDISVGGLLKYVHGGEYHTYNPEIVKKLQEAVSTGSQEIYNEYADLVDKRPPAMLRDILAIKKSTKTIKIKNVESKSNILKRFDSAGMSLGALSPKAHET
;
A
#
# COMPACT_ATOMS: atom_id res chain seq x y z
N GLU A 1 5.52 30.97 12.83
CA GLU A 1 6.10 30.35 14.03
C GLU A 1 7.61 30.13 13.87
N VAL A 2 8.12 29.50 12.78
CA VAL A 2 9.55 29.26 12.58
C VAL A 2 10.33 30.56 12.51
N LYS A 3 9.84 31.58 11.78
CA LYS A 3 10.42 32.94 11.76
C LYS A 3 10.52 33.58 13.15
N ASN A 4 9.71 33.12 14.10
CA ASN A 4 9.69 33.54 15.50
C ASN A 4 10.53 32.63 16.40
N GLY A 5 11.45 31.83 15.84
CA GLY A 5 12.38 30.99 16.58
C GLY A 5 11.83 29.65 17.05
N LYS A 6 10.68 29.20 16.55
CA LYS A 6 10.18 27.83 16.85
C LYS A 6 10.90 26.79 15.98
N VAL A 7 11.62 25.87 16.60
CA VAL A 7 12.44 24.84 15.94
C VAL A 7 11.76 23.50 15.78
N ILE A 8 10.58 23.31 16.36
CA ILE A 8 9.77 22.09 16.24
C ILE A 8 8.35 22.47 15.83
N ILE A 9 7.91 21.90 14.72
CA ILE A 9 6.52 21.92 14.27
C ILE A 9 5.94 20.54 14.59
N HIS A 10 4.98 20.50 15.51
CA HIS A 10 4.28 19.26 15.85
C HIS A 10 2.90 19.25 15.18
N LEU A 11 2.76 18.40 14.17
CA LEU A 11 1.50 18.12 13.50
C LEU A 11 0.78 17.03 14.29
N VAL A 12 -0.42 17.30 14.74
CA VAL A 12 -1.21 16.36 15.55
C VAL A 12 -2.54 16.11 14.87
N GLU A 13 -2.78 14.84 14.54
CA GLU A 13 -4.07 14.39 14.10
C GLU A 13 -5.00 14.33 15.32
N LYS A 14 -5.97 15.23 15.36
CA LYS A 14 -7.00 15.23 16.42
C LYS A 14 -8.13 14.28 16.06
N LEU A 15 -8.75 13.69 17.08
CA LEU A 15 -9.95 12.89 16.89
C LEU A 15 -11.02 13.67 16.13
N PRO A 16 -11.75 13.02 15.21
CA PRO A 16 -12.82 13.66 14.47
C PRO A 16 -13.86 14.27 15.41
N SER A 17 -14.23 15.51 15.16
CA SER A 17 -15.37 16.16 15.81
C SER A 17 -16.57 16.19 14.85
N SER A 18 -17.74 16.54 15.35
CA SER A 18 -18.97 16.60 14.51
C SER A 18 -18.83 17.41 13.22
N ASN A 19 -17.92 18.38 13.20
CA ASN A 19 -17.78 19.33 12.09
C ASN A 19 -16.36 19.37 11.46
N LYS A 20 -15.40 18.57 11.94
CA LYS A 20 -14.02 18.59 11.44
C LYS A 20 -13.44 17.19 11.39
N LEU A 21 -12.97 16.82 10.22
CA LEU A 21 -12.22 15.59 9.98
C LEU A 21 -10.73 15.89 9.86
N PRO A 22 -9.86 14.95 10.24
CA PRO A 22 -8.42 15.12 10.11
C PRO A 22 -7.99 15.13 8.64
N ILE A 23 -7.01 15.96 8.32
CA ILE A 23 -6.32 15.90 7.03
C ILE A 23 -5.40 14.67 7.04
N ASN A 24 -5.26 14.00 5.90
CA ASN A 24 -4.31 12.91 5.76
C ASN A 24 -2.90 13.35 6.18
N ALA A 25 -2.28 12.58 7.06
CA ALA A 25 -0.99 12.90 7.67
C ALA A 25 0.12 13.13 6.63
N LEU A 26 0.13 12.36 5.54
CA LEU A 26 1.15 12.49 4.50
C LEU A 26 1.00 13.78 3.70
N LEU A 27 -0.23 14.19 3.39
CA LEU A 27 -0.51 15.50 2.75
C LEU A 27 -0.08 16.65 3.66
N ALA A 28 -0.41 16.57 4.95
CA ALA A 28 -0.03 17.61 5.92
C ALA A 28 1.48 17.75 6.04
N VAL A 29 2.21 16.63 6.18
CA VAL A 29 3.68 16.62 6.26
C VAL A 29 4.29 17.19 4.98
N GLY A 30 3.86 16.68 3.81
CA GLY A 30 4.39 17.12 2.52
C GLY A 30 4.17 18.61 2.28
N CYS A 31 2.96 19.10 2.48
CA CYS A 31 2.62 20.52 2.32
C CYS A 31 3.45 21.43 3.24
N VAL A 32 3.57 21.09 4.53
CA VAL A 32 4.38 21.86 5.48
C VAL A 32 5.86 21.81 5.12
N HIS A 33 6.37 20.65 4.71
CA HIS A 33 7.76 20.50 4.26
C HIS A 33 8.03 21.39 3.05
N GLN A 34 7.21 21.33 2.01
CA GLN A 34 7.38 22.14 0.80
C GLN A 34 7.29 23.63 1.11
N LYS A 35 6.35 24.02 1.96
CA LYS A 35 6.23 25.43 2.35
C LYS A 35 7.45 25.95 3.11
N LEU A 36 8.06 25.13 3.94
CA LEU A 36 9.32 25.49 4.62
C LEU A 36 10.49 25.58 3.64
N VAL A 37 10.54 24.73 2.62
CA VAL A 37 11.54 24.79 1.54
C VAL A 37 11.39 26.08 0.75
N GLU A 38 10.18 26.41 0.27
CA GLU A 38 9.89 27.65 -0.45
C GLU A 38 10.30 28.93 0.31
N LEU A 39 10.13 28.90 1.63
CA LEU A 39 10.47 30.06 2.49
C LEU A 39 11.94 30.06 2.94
N GLY A 40 12.77 29.10 2.55
CA GLY A 40 14.15 28.95 3.00
C GLY A 40 14.29 28.59 4.49
N LEU A 41 13.24 28.08 5.13
CA LEU A 41 13.18 27.81 6.57
C LEU A 41 13.26 26.32 6.94
N ARG A 42 13.47 25.44 5.94
CA ARG A 42 13.40 24.01 6.19
C ARG A 42 14.51 23.49 7.10
N SER A 43 15.69 24.09 7.05
CA SER A 43 16.82 23.77 7.93
C SER A 43 16.62 24.23 9.38
N ASP A 44 15.77 25.22 9.60
CA ASP A 44 15.58 25.85 10.92
C ASP A 44 14.53 25.11 11.77
N ALA A 45 13.79 24.14 11.18
CA ALA A 45 12.71 23.47 11.89
C ALA A 45 12.65 21.97 11.61
N ASN A 46 12.26 21.23 12.63
CA ASN A 46 11.94 19.81 12.57
C ASN A 46 10.42 19.62 12.51
N ILE A 47 9.98 18.64 11.72
CA ILE A 47 8.56 18.26 11.61
C ILE A 47 8.35 16.96 12.37
N VAL A 48 7.54 17.01 13.42
CA VAL A 48 7.08 15.84 14.17
C VAL A 48 5.62 15.61 13.82
N ILE A 49 5.24 14.38 13.52
CA ILE A 49 3.85 14.02 13.22
C ILE A 49 3.33 12.96 14.18
N SER A 50 2.18 13.24 14.82
CA SER A 50 1.39 12.26 15.56
C SER A 50 0.19 11.86 14.71
N SER A 51 0.09 10.60 14.30
CA SER A 51 -0.94 10.14 13.38
C SER A 51 -1.52 8.78 13.79
N SER A 52 -2.82 8.64 13.62
CA SER A 52 -3.55 7.38 13.77
C SER A 52 -3.40 6.49 12.52
N SER A 53 -3.15 7.07 11.36
CA SER A 53 -3.05 6.36 10.08
C SER A 53 -1.68 5.70 9.84
N ALA A 54 -0.62 6.13 10.53
CA ALA A 54 0.71 5.53 10.44
C ALA A 54 0.82 4.27 11.32
N ARG A 55 0.80 3.10 10.70
CA ARG A 55 0.76 1.80 11.42
C ARG A 55 1.88 0.85 11.04
N ASP A 56 2.35 0.89 9.81
CA ASP A 56 3.37 -0.01 9.29
C ASP A 56 4.64 0.72 8.83
N THR A 57 5.65 -0.06 8.51
CA THR A 57 6.95 0.45 8.07
C THR A 57 6.86 1.29 6.80
N HIS A 58 6.01 0.91 5.83
CA HIS A 58 5.87 1.63 4.57
C HIS A 58 5.27 3.02 4.79
N GLN A 59 4.19 3.12 5.56
CA GLN A 59 3.54 4.40 5.87
C GLN A 59 4.49 5.35 6.59
N ILE A 60 5.27 4.83 7.55
CA ILE A 60 6.28 5.61 8.27
C ILE A 60 7.43 6.03 7.34
N ALA A 61 7.87 5.14 6.45
CA ALA A 61 8.88 5.46 5.43
C ALA A 61 8.41 6.59 4.50
N CYS A 62 7.15 6.58 4.07
CA CYS A 62 6.58 7.67 3.27
C CYS A 62 6.59 8.99 4.03
N LEU A 63 6.13 9.01 5.29
CA LEU A 63 6.14 10.23 6.11
C LEU A 63 7.55 10.81 6.26
N ILE A 64 8.54 9.98 6.53
CA ILE A 64 9.94 10.42 6.62
C ILE A 64 10.45 10.89 5.26
N GLY A 65 10.19 10.13 4.19
CA GLY A 65 10.59 10.46 2.82
C GLY A 65 10.06 11.80 2.33
N PHE A 66 8.86 12.17 2.76
CA PHE A 66 8.24 13.45 2.44
C PHE A 66 8.46 14.54 3.50
N GLY A 67 9.36 14.36 4.46
CA GLY A 67 9.87 15.44 5.27
C GLY A 67 9.70 15.33 6.78
N ALA A 68 9.01 14.31 7.32
CA ALA A 68 8.95 14.15 8.76
C ALA A 68 10.32 13.83 9.36
N THR A 69 10.64 14.50 10.48
CA THR A 69 11.84 14.19 11.27
C THR A 69 11.56 13.07 12.27
N ALA A 70 10.37 13.02 12.83
CA ALA A 70 9.91 11.98 13.73
C ALA A 70 8.44 11.68 13.51
N VAL A 71 8.06 10.42 13.69
CA VAL A 71 6.69 9.92 13.56
C VAL A 71 6.28 9.23 14.85
N TYR A 72 5.13 9.65 15.40
CA TYR A 72 4.48 9.00 16.53
C TYR A 72 3.19 8.32 16.07
N PRO A 73 3.19 6.99 15.87
CA PRO A 73 2.03 6.22 15.43
C PRO A 73 1.06 5.99 16.60
N SER A 74 0.24 6.99 16.88
CA SER A 74 -0.58 7.07 18.11
C SER A 74 -1.54 5.89 18.23
N LEU A 75 -2.30 5.56 17.18
CA LEU A 75 -3.28 4.47 17.24
C LEU A 75 -2.60 3.10 17.35
N ALA A 76 -1.45 2.90 16.68
CA ALA A 76 -0.71 1.64 16.82
C ALA A 76 -0.26 1.40 18.24
N TYR A 77 0.26 2.43 18.93
CA TYR A 77 0.61 2.31 20.33
C TYR A 77 -0.60 2.10 21.24
N GLN A 78 -1.70 2.81 21.02
CA GLN A 78 -2.94 2.61 21.77
C GLN A 78 -3.46 1.18 21.62
N THR A 79 -3.47 0.65 20.38
CA THR A 79 -3.87 -0.74 20.12
C THR A 79 -2.97 -1.75 20.84
N ILE A 80 -1.65 -1.53 20.86
CA ILE A 80 -0.72 -2.40 21.59
C ILE A 80 -0.97 -2.36 23.09
N LEU A 81 -1.24 -1.20 23.65
CA LEU A 81 -1.57 -1.05 25.06
C LEU A 81 -2.86 -1.80 25.41
N ASP A 82 -3.93 -1.61 24.65
CA ASP A 82 -5.21 -2.27 24.83
C ASP A 82 -5.10 -3.81 24.73
N LEU A 83 -4.41 -4.33 23.69
CA LEU A 83 -4.16 -5.77 23.54
C LEU A 83 -3.31 -6.34 24.69
N SER A 84 -2.38 -5.56 25.24
CA SER A 84 -1.56 -5.97 26.39
C SER A 84 -2.39 -6.00 27.68
N GLU A 85 -3.26 -5.03 27.89
CA GLU A 85 -4.16 -4.96 29.04
C GLU A 85 -5.19 -6.10 29.03
N ARG A 86 -5.68 -6.47 27.85
CA ARG A 86 -6.57 -7.63 27.67
C ARG A 86 -5.86 -8.98 27.71
N ASN A 87 -4.54 -9.01 27.88
CA ASN A 87 -3.71 -10.22 27.83
C ASN A 87 -3.80 -11.00 26.51
N GLU A 88 -4.17 -10.34 25.41
CA GLU A 88 -4.20 -10.95 24.07
C GLU A 88 -2.80 -11.11 23.48
N ILE A 89 -1.84 -10.29 23.90
CA ILE A 89 -0.42 -10.42 23.54
C ILE A 89 0.45 -10.57 24.81
N LYS A 90 1.46 -11.44 24.72
CA LYS A 90 2.38 -11.71 25.84
C LYS A 90 3.38 -10.59 26.08
N GLY A 91 3.67 -10.28 27.31
CA GLY A 91 4.65 -9.27 27.76
C GLY A 91 3.99 -8.01 28.30
N SER A 92 4.79 -7.15 28.91
CA SER A 92 4.29 -5.87 29.42
C SER A 92 3.96 -4.89 28.29
N PRO A 93 3.05 -3.92 28.52
CA PRO A 93 2.74 -2.87 27.55
C PRO A 93 3.99 -2.16 27.02
N HIS A 94 4.91 -1.81 27.90
CA HIS A 94 6.15 -1.14 27.53
C HIS A 94 7.05 -2.00 26.63
N GLU A 95 7.22 -3.29 26.95
CA GLU A 95 7.99 -4.23 26.11
C GLU A 95 7.36 -4.41 24.75
N ASN A 96 6.04 -4.52 24.66
CA ASN A 96 5.31 -4.69 23.40
C ASN A 96 5.45 -3.44 22.52
N CYS A 97 5.33 -2.25 23.09
CA CYS A 97 5.61 -1.00 22.37
C CYS A 97 7.08 -0.92 21.89
N ALA A 98 8.04 -1.35 22.71
CA ALA A 98 9.44 -1.40 22.33
C ALA A 98 9.71 -2.40 21.21
N ARG A 99 9.05 -3.59 21.22
CA ARG A 99 9.13 -4.58 20.14
C ARG A 99 8.57 -4.04 18.83
N TYR A 100 7.42 -3.38 18.86
CA TYR A 100 6.84 -2.72 17.69
C TYR A 100 7.81 -1.68 17.11
N ARG A 101 8.31 -0.76 17.93
CA ARG A 101 9.29 0.25 17.49
C ARG A 101 10.54 -0.39 16.90
N LYS A 102 11.07 -1.45 17.53
CA LYS A 102 12.24 -2.19 17.01
C LYS A 102 11.95 -2.83 15.65
N GLY A 103 10.74 -3.38 15.46
CA GLY A 103 10.29 -3.96 14.19
C GLY A 103 10.22 -2.92 13.08
N VAL A 104 9.58 -1.78 13.35
CA VAL A 104 9.49 -0.65 12.41
C VAL A 104 10.88 -0.12 12.04
N ASN A 105 11.74 0.11 13.03
CA ASN A 105 13.11 0.59 12.79
C ASN A 105 13.91 -0.39 11.91
N LYS A 106 13.82 -1.70 12.19
CA LYS A 106 14.45 -2.73 11.36
C LYS A 106 13.94 -2.70 9.91
N GLY A 107 12.64 -2.51 9.74
CA GLY A 107 12.03 -2.38 8.42
C GLY A 107 12.50 -1.13 7.69
N LEU A 108 12.58 0.02 8.34
CA LEU A 108 13.11 1.27 7.78
C LEU A 108 14.58 1.10 7.35
N LEU A 109 15.42 0.53 8.20
CA LEU A 109 16.81 0.26 7.85
C LEU A 109 16.93 -0.66 6.63
N LYS A 110 16.04 -1.64 6.48
CA LYS A 110 16.00 -2.50 5.29
C LYS A 110 15.61 -1.73 4.03
N ILE A 111 14.63 -0.81 4.12
CA ILE A 111 14.21 0.03 2.99
C ILE A 111 15.36 0.92 2.53
N ILE A 112 15.95 1.71 3.43
CA ILE A 112 17.03 2.63 3.09
C ILE A 112 18.27 1.92 2.61
N SER A 113 18.62 0.76 3.18
CA SER A 113 19.73 -0.08 2.75
C SER A 113 19.58 -0.55 1.31
N LYS A 114 18.37 -0.98 0.90
CA LYS A 114 18.09 -1.37 -0.50
C LYS A 114 18.22 -0.20 -1.47
N MET A 115 18.01 1.02 -1.02
CA MET A 115 18.17 2.24 -1.81
C MET A 115 19.62 2.78 -1.79
N GLY A 116 20.54 2.12 -1.08
CA GLY A 116 21.92 2.57 -0.94
C GLY A 116 22.08 3.80 -0.06
N ILE A 117 21.11 4.10 0.81
CA ILE A 117 21.14 5.26 1.70
C ILE A 117 21.57 4.81 3.10
N SER A 118 22.57 5.49 3.66
CA SER A 118 23.17 5.13 4.96
C SER A 118 22.63 5.93 6.15
N SER A 119 21.94 7.04 5.92
CA SER A 119 21.40 7.88 6.99
C SER A 119 19.95 8.30 6.76
N ILE A 120 19.15 8.42 7.83
CA ILE A 120 17.77 8.90 7.76
C ILE A 120 17.69 10.34 7.23
N SER A 121 18.66 11.18 7.56
CA SER A 121 18.69 12.56 7.07
C SER A 121 18.83 12.64 5.55
N SER A 122 19.56 11.73 4.93
CA SER A 122 19.67 11.63 3.47
C SER A 122 18.44 11.02 2.80
N TYR A 123 17.67 10.23 3.53
CA TYR A 123 16.42 9.67 3.05
C TYR A 123 15.27 10.69 3.05
N ARG A 124 15.29 11.60 4.01
CA ARG A 124 14.28 12.64 4.17
C ARG A 124 14.31 13.64 3.02
N GLY A 125 13.18 13.79 2.31
CA GLY A 125 13.09 14.65 1.14
C GLY A 125 13.80 14.11 -0.12
N SER A 126 14.14 12.83 -0.15
CA SER A 126 14.93 12.20 -1.23
C SER A 126 14.15 11.96 -2.53
N GLN A 127 12.85 12.20 -2.55
CA GLN A 127 11.98 12.03 -3.75
C GLN A 127 12.06 10.64 -4.40
N LEU A 128 12.22 9.60 -3.59
CA LEU A 128 12.35 8.20 -4.04
C LEU A 128 11.02 7.47 -4.21
N PHE A 129 9.92 8.20 -4.18
CA PHE A 129 8.58 7.66 -4.36
C PHE A 129 8.01 8.07 -5.71
N GLU A 130 7.29 7.17 -6.34
CA GLU A 130 6.41 7.45 -7.46
C GLU A 130 4.97 7.58 -6.94
N ILE A 131 4.26 8.60 -7.41
CA ILE A 131 2.88 8.87 -7.03
C ILE A 131 1.96 8.33 -8.11
N VAL A 132 0.98 7.55 -7.70
CA VAL A 132 -0.02 6.96 -8.58
C VAL A 132 -1.42 7.32 -8.09
N GLY A 133 -2.24 7.86 -8.98
CA GLY A 133 -3.66 8.08 -8.71
C GLY A 133 -3.99 9.37 -7.94
N LEU A 134 -3.09 10.36 -7.89
CA LEU A 134 -3.37 11.69 -7.38
C LEU A 134 -3.34 12.74 -8.49
N ASN A 135 -4.21 13.74 -8.42
CA ASN A 135 -4.23 14.87 -9.34
C ASN A 135 -2.98 15.75 -9.14
N ASN A 136 -2.55 16.41 -10.21
CA ASN A 136 -1.37 17.29 -10.20
C ASN A 136 -1.46 18.39 -9.15
N GLU A 137 -2.64 18.95 -8.88
CA GLU A 137 -2.82 19.96 -7.82
C GLU A 137 -2.35 19.48 -6.45
N ILE A 138 -2.56 18.20 -6.12
CA ILE A 138 -2.10 17.59 -4.87
C ILE A 138 -0.60 17.34 -4.92
N VAL A 139 -0.12 16.83 -6.05
CA VAL A 139 1.30 16.51 -6.27
C VAL A 139 2.14 17.79 -6.17
N ASP A 140 1.73 18.84 -6.85
CA ASP A 140 2.46 20.12 -6.88
C ASP A 140 2.49 20.81 -5.51
N LEU A 141 1.38 20.71 -4.75
CA LEU A 141 1.29 21.36 -3.44
C LEU A 141 1.99 20.56 -2.34
N CYS A 142 1.82 19.24 -2.31
CA CYS A 142 2.25 18.42 -1.19
C CYS A 142 3.52 17.61 -1.47
N PHE A 143 3.80 17.31 -2.73
CA PHE A 143 4.84 16.36 -3.16
C PHE A 143 5.65 16.89 -4.34
N THR A 144 5.91 18.19 -4.34
CA THR A 144 6.62 18.93 -5.40
C THR A 144 7.83 18.18 -5.94
N ASN A 145 7.97 18.11 -7.27
CA ASN A 145 9.03 17.39 -8.00
C ASN A 145 9.00 15.85 -7.87
N SER A 146 8.00 15.26 -7.22
CA SER A 146 7.84 13.80 -7.24
C SER A 146 7.29 13.33 -8.58
N ILE A 147 7.73 12.16 -9.04
CA ILE A 147 7.27 11.58 -10.29
C ILE A 147 5.82 11.11 -10.13
N SER A 148 4.93 11.62 -10.99
CA SER A 148 3.54 11.17 -11.09
C SER A 148 3.16 11.02 -12.56
N ARG A 149 3.01 9.78 -13.03
CA ARG A 149 2.66 9.46 -14.42
C ARG A 149 1.19 9.18 -14.61
N ILE A 150 0.50 8.82 -13.54
CA ILE A 150 -0.92 8.45 -13.53
C ILE A 150 -1.63 9.36 -12.56
N GLY A 151 -2.42 10.29 -13.10
CA GLY A 151 -3.28 11.17 -12.33
C GLY A 151 -4.48 10.42 -11.72
N GLY A 152 -5.34 11.14 -11.00
CA GLY A 152 -6.50 10.54 -10.37
C GLY A 152 -7.22 11.50 -9.43
N LYS A 153 -7.33 11.13 -8.17
CA LYS A 153 -8.12 11.82 -7.14
C LYS A 153 -7.68 13.25 -6.89
N SER A 154 -8.68 14.13 -6.85
CA SER A 154 -8.55 15.53 -6.43
C SER A 154 -8.69 15.66 -4.90
N PHE A 155 -8.44 16.84 -4.36
CA PHE A 155 -8.75 17.15 -2.96
C PHE A 155 -10.22 16.91 -2.60
N LYS A 156 -11.12 17.18 -3.55
CA LYS A 156 -12.55 16.94 -3.37
C LYS A 156 -12.87 15.44 -3.23
N ASP A 157 -12.21 14.61 -4.02
CA ASP A 157 -12.39 13.14 -3.95
C ASP A 157 -11.88 12.59 -2.62
N LEU A 158 -10.73 13.07 -2.15
CA LEU A 158 -10.18 12.71 -0.84
C LEU A 158 -11.07 13.16 0.32
N ASP A 159 -11.69 14.34 0.23
CA ASP A 159 -12.66 14.82 1.22
C ASP A 159 -13.91 13.94 1.26
N ILE A 160 -14.45 13.57 0.09
CA ILE A 160 -15.60 12.66 -0.01
C ILE A 160 -15.28 11.30 0.61
N GLU A 161 -14.11 10.74 0.34
CA GLU A 161 -13.69 9.45 0.90
C GLU A 161 -13.51 9.52 2.41
N THR A 162 -12.91 10.59 2.92
CA THR A 162 -12.74 10.79 4.36
C THR A 162 -14.09 10.89 5.07
N LYS A 163 -15.05 11.60 4.48
CA LYS A 163 -16.42 11.69 5.00
C LYS A 163 -17.13 10.34 5.02
N LYS A 164 -17.05 9.58 3.93
CA LYS A 164 -17.64 8.23 3.87
C LYS A 164 -17.03 7.30 4.93
N LEU A 165 -15.73 7.39 5.15
CA LEU A 165 -15.05 6.59 6.18
C LEU A 165 -15.52 6.99 7.59
N ASP A 166 -15.68 8.27 7.86
CA ASP A 166 -16.22 8.78 9.15
C ASP A 166 -17.68 8.34 9.36
N GLU A 167 -18.52 8.47 8.35
CA GLU A 167 -19.92 7.99 8.38
C GLU A 167 -19.98 6.48 8.68
N TYR A 168 -19.14 5.69 7.98
CA TYR A 168 -19.04 4.25 8.22
C TYR A 168 -18.58 3.94 9.65
N ALA A 169 -17.55 4.61 10.14
CA ALA A 169 -17.03 4.42 11.49
C ALA A 169 -18.05 4.77 12.57
N ARG A 170 -18.89 5.77 12.35
CA ARG A 170 -19.98 6.16 13.29
C ARG A 170 -21.19 5.23 13.24
N SER A 171 -21.46 4.63 12.08
CA SER A 171 -22.61 3.71 11.91
C SER A 171 -22.34 2.30 12.45
N ASN A 172 -21.09 1.86 12.50
CA ASN A 172 -20.69 0.50 12.89
C ASN A 172 -19.88 0.53 14.19
N LEU A 173 -20.55 0.76 15.31
CA LEU A 173 -19.89 0.89 16.62
C LEU A 173 -19.43 -0.45 17.24
N SER A 174 -19.88 -1.62 16.74
CA SER A 174 -19.66 -2.91 17.40
C SER A 174 -18.59 -3.78 16.75
N ASP A 175 -18.44 -3.75 15.42
CA ASP A 175 -17.56 -4.68 14.71
C ASP A 175 -16.62 -3.99 13.70
N ILE A 176 -15.33 -4.22 13.84
CA ILE A 176 -14.34 -3.80 12.85
C ILE A 176 -14.29 -4.83 11.73
N SER A 177 -14.81 -4.48 10.54
CA SER A 177 -14.68 -5.33 9.37
C SER A 177 -13.22 -5.45 8.92
N VAL A 178 -12.76 -6.67 8.69
CA VAL A 178 -11.44 -6.95 8.11
C VAL A 178 -11.35 -6.47 6.65
N GLY A 179 -12.50 -6.32 5.97
CA GLY A 179 -12.59 -5.84 4.59
C GLY A 179 -12.02 -6.77 3.52
N GLY A 180 -11.19 -7.73 3.90
CA GLY A 180 -10.63 -8.72 2.97
C GLY A 180 -9.46 -8.21 2.11
N LEU A 181 -8.83 -7.08 2.43
CA LEU A 181 -7.76 -6.51 1.61
C LEU A 181 -6.50 -7.38 1.54
N LEU A 182 -6.04 -7.93 2.68
CA LEU A 182 -4.82 -8.74 2.74
C LEU A 182 -5.06 -10.24 2.55
N LYS A 183 -6.21 -10.71 3.02
CA LYS A 183 -6.65 -12.10 2.86
C LYS A 183 -8.07 -12.11 2.34
N TYR A 184 -8.38 -13.07 1.49
CA TYR A 184 -9.73 -13.24 0.99
C TYR A 184 -10.73 -13.39 2.15
N VAL A 185 -11.79 -12.58 2.10
CA VAL A 185 -12.96 -12.69 2.97
C VAL A 185 -14.20 -12.69 2.08
N HIS A 186 -15.11 -13.62 2.31
CA HIS A 186 -16.35 -13.69 1.52
C HIS A 186 -17.17 -12.40 1.69
N GLY A 187 -17.57 -11.78 0.57
CA GLY A 187 -18.25 -10.48 0.58
C GLY A 187 -17.36 -9.26 0.85
N GLY A 188 -16.04 -9.46 1.02
CA GLY A 188 -15.06 -8.38 1.13
C GLY A 188 -14.45 -7.97 -0.20
N GLU A 189 -13.21 -7.42 -0.15
CA GLU A 189 -12.46 -7.00 -1.34
C GLU A 189 -12.30 -8.13 -2.35
N TYR A 190 -12.48 -7.83 -3.64
CA TYR A 190 -12.35 -8.82 -4.69
C TYR A 190 -10.89 -9.17 -4.95
N HIS A 191 -10.55 -10.45 -4.90
CA HIS A 191 -9.22 -10.96 -5.22
C HIS A 191 -9.21 -11.67 -6.57
N THR A 192 -8.20 -11.36 -7.38
CA THR A 192 -7.99 -11.99 -8.69
C THR A 192 -7.94 -13.52 -8.62
N TYR A 193 -7.26 -14.04 -7.60
CA TYR A 193 -7.17 -15.47 -7.31
C TYR A 193 -8.01 -15.80 -6.07
N ASN A 194 -9.33 -15.71 -6.23
CA ASN A 194 -10.27 -16.11 -5.20
C ASN A 194 -10.50 -17.64 -5.19
N PRO A 195 -11.10 -18.19 -4.14
CA PRO A 195 -11.30 -19.66 -4.02
C PRO A 195 -12.06 -20.29 -5.17
N GLU A 196 -13.01 -19.59 -5.78
CA GLU A 196 -13.81 -20.12 -6.88
C GLU A 196 -12.96 -20.34 -8.13
N ILE A 197 -12.19 -19.33 -8.53
CA ILE A 197 -11.28 -19.40 -9.68
C ILE A 197 -10.24 -20.50 -9.49
N VAL A 198 -9.63 -20.56 -8.27
CA VAL A 198 -8.61 -21.57 -7.97
C VAL A 198 -9.18 -22.99 -8.01
N LYS A 199 -10.35 -23.22 -7.42
CA LYS A 199 -11.01 -24.54 -7.43
C LYS A 199 -11.37 -24.98 -8.84
N LYS A 200 -11.92 -24.08 -9.68
CA LYS A 200 -12.26 -24.41 -11.06
C LYS A 200 -11.05 -24.76 -11.91
N LEU A 201 -9.94 -24.02 -11.73
CA LEU A 201 -8.69 -24.36 -12.41
C LEU A 201 -8.17 -25.75 -11.99
N GLN A 202 -8.15 -26.04 -10.68
CA GLN A 202 -7.72 -27.33 -10.16
C GLN A 202 -8.60 -28.48 -10.67
N GLU A 203 -9.92 -28.27 -10.71
CA GLU A 203 -10.87 -29.24 -11.24
C GLU A 203 -10.63 -29.51 -12.74
N ALA A 204 -10.47 -28.45 -13.53
CA ALA A 204 -10.17 -28.55 -14.96
C ALA A 204 -8.88 -29.35 -15.23
N VAL A 205 -7.81 -29.06 -14.45
CA VAL A 205 -6.52 -29.75 -14.60
C VAL A 205 -6.61 -31.21 -14.17
N SER A 206 -7.28 -31.50 -13.06
CA SER A 206 -7.38 -32.86 -12.54
C SER A 206 -8.27 -33.80 -13.39
N THR A 207 -9.31 -33.25 -14.02
CA THR A 207 -10.25 -34.00 -14.85
C THR A 207 -9.84 -34.02 -16.33
N GLY A 208 -9.03 -33.07 -16.78
CA GLY A 208 -8.73 -32.86 -18.21
C GLY A 208 -9.95 -32.39 -19.01
N SER A 209 -11.03 -31.92 -18.35
CA SER A 209 -12.27 -31.51 -19.01
C SER A 209 -12.14 -30.12 -19.64
N GLN A 210 -12.37 -30.05 -20.95
CA GLN A 210 -12.42 -28.80 -21.68
C GLN A 210 -13.62 -27.93 -21.27
N GLU A 211 -14.72 -28.56 -20.89
CA GLU A 211 -15.93 -27.85 -20.43
C GLU A 211 -15.65 -27.09 -19.13
N ILE A 212 -15.05 -27.76 -18.14
CA ILE A 212 -14.67 -27.14 -16.86
C ILE A 212 -13.61 -26.05 -17.10
N TYR A 213 -12.68 -26.25 -18.03
CA TYR A 213 -11.71 -25.22 -18.40
C TYR A 213 -12.40 -23.96 -18.99
N ASN A 214 -13.43 -24.15 -19.81
CA ASN A 214 -14.21 -23.04 -20.36
C ASN A 214 -14.95 -22.27 -19.25
N GLU A 215 -15.50 -22.95 -18.25
CA GLU A 215 -16.09 -22.31 -17.07
C GLU A 215 -15.05 -21.48 -16.31
N TYR A 216 -13.84 -22.03 -16.11
CA TYR A 216 -12.73 -21.29 -15.52
C TYR A 216 -12.37 -20.03 -16.34
N ALA A 217 -12.26 -20.16 -17.66
CA ALA A 217 -11.96 -19.04 -18.55
C ALA A 217 -13.04 -17.96 -18.46
N ASP A 218 -14.32 -18.34 -18.44
CA ASP A 218 -15.44 -17.43 -18.27
C ASP A 218 -15.39 -16.68 -16.94
N LEU A 219 -15.05 -17.35 -15.84
CA LEU A 219 -14.86 -16.72 -14.53
C LEU A 219 -13.73 -15.69 -14.54
N VAL A 220 -12.65 -15.95 -15.26
CA VAL A 220 -11.52 -15.02 -15.40
C VAL A 220 -11.87 -13.83 -16.29
N ASP A 221 -12.55 -14.08 -17.42
CA ASP A 221 -12.83 -13.05 -18.41
C ASP A 221 -13.98 -12.11 -17.99
N LYS A 222 -14.96 -12.62 -17.23
CA LYS A 222 -16.15 -11.88 -16.80
C LYS A 222 -16.04 -11.25 -15.40
N ARG A 223 -14.91 -11.45 -14.71
CA ARG A 223 -14.71 -10.90 -13.37
C ARG A 223 -14.67 -9.35 -13.37
N PRO A 224 -14.95 -8.72 -12.23
CA PRO A 224 -14.68 -7.31 -12.05
C PRO A 224 -13.20 -6.97 -12.33
N PRO A 225 -12.88 -5.83 -12.95
CA PRO A 225 -11.48 -5.43 -13.17
C PRO A 225 -10.71 -5.35 -11.85
N ALA A 226 -9.68 -6.17 -11.71
CA ALA A 226 -8.81 -6.23 -10.53
C ALA A 226 -7.35 -5.89 -10.86
N MET A 227 -6.97 -5.91 -12.13
CA MET A 227 -5.64 -5.59 -12.63
C MET A 227 -5.75 -4.68 -13.86
N LEU A 228 -4.70 -3.92 -14.17
CA LEU A 228 -4.67 -3.05 -15.35
C LEU A 228 -4.96 -3.82 -16.65
N ARG A 229 -4.47 -5.05 -16.79
CA ARG A 229 -4.74 -5.88 -17.96
C ARG A 229 -6.21 -6.22 -18.16
N ASP A 230 -7.03 -6.22 -17.10
CA ASP A 230 -8.46 -6.54 -17.19
C ASP A 230 -9.27 -5.45 -17.92
N ILE A 231 -8.72 -4.24 -18.02
CA ILE A 231 -9.30 -3.11 -18.77
C ILE A 231 -8.65 -2.92 -20.15
N LEU A 232 -7.72 -3.80 -20.55
CA LEU A 232 -7.05 -3.75 -21.83
C LEU A 232 -7.61 -4.83 -22.76
N ALA A 233 -7.62 -4.54 -24.06
CA ALA A 233 -7.96 -5.51 -25.08
C ALA A 233 -6.77 -5.76 -26.01
N ILE A 234 -6.64 -6.99 -26.50
CA ILE A 234 -5.61 -7.32 -27.48
C ILE A 234 -5.99 -6.66 -28.81
N LYS A 235 -5.15 -5.76 -29.30
CA LYS A 235 -5.31 -5.16 -30.61
C LYS A 235 -5.06 -6.20 -31.69
N LYS A 236 -6.08 -6.53 -32.46
CA LYS A 236 -5.94 -7.43 -33.61
C LYS A 236 -5.04 -6.80 -34.68
N SER A 237 -4.12 -7.61 -35.20
CA SER A 237 -3.30 -7.17 -36.36
C SER A 237 -4.17 -7.01 -37.59
N THR A 238 -3.89 -5.98 -38.39
CA THR A 238 -4.50 -5.81 -39.72
C THR A 238 -3.87 -6.71 -40.77
N LYS A 239 -2.67 -7.25 -40.47
CA LYS A 239 -1.97 -8.18 -41.38
C LYS A 239 -2.17 -9.61 -40.89
N THR A 240 -2.72 -10.45 -41.76
CA THR A 240 -2.84 -11.89 -41.52
C THR A 240 -1.58 -12.61 -41.93
N ILE A 241 -1.23 -13.69 -41.26
CA ILE A 241 -0.13 -14.59 -41.62
C ILE A 241 -0.70 -15.97 -41.93
N LYS A 242 0.00 -16.74 -42.76
CA LYS A 242 -0.37 -18.12 -43.07
C LYS A 242 -0.21 -18.97 -41.80
N ILE A 243 -1.10 -19.95 -41.57
CA ILE A 243 -1.08 -20.84 -40.39
C ILE A 243 0.30 -21.47 -40.18
N LYS A 244 0.99 -21.89 -41.25
CA LYS A 244 2.34 -22.47 -41.19
C LYS A 244 3.40 -21.53 -40.60
N ASN A 245 3.14 -20.22 -40.58
CA ASN A 245 4.02 -19.20 -40.00
C ASN A 245 3.62 -18.81 -38.59
N VAL A 246 2.53 -19.37 -38.06
CA VAL A 246 2.15 -19.23 -36.65
C VAL A 246 3.09 -20.06 -35.80
N GLU A 247 3.58 -19.49 -34.72
CA GLU A 247 4.47 -20.18 -33.80
C GLU A 247 3.81 -21.45 -33.24
N SER A 248 4.55 -22.56 -33.20
CA SER A 248 4.04 -23.81 -32.70
C SER A 248 3.82 -23.79 -31.18
N LYS A 249 2.83 -24.54 -30.70
CA LYS A 249 2.57 -24.74 -29.26
C LYS A 249 3.85 -25.12 -28.49
N SER A 250 4.66 -26.04 -29.04
CA SER A 250 5.93 -26.47 -28.43
C SER A 250 6.92 -25.31 -28.21
N ASN A 251 7.01 -24.40 -29.18
CA ASN A 251 7.90 -23.24 -29.04
C ASN A 251 7.38 -22.21 -28.05
N ILE A 252 6.08 -22.03 -27.98
CA ILE A 252 5.44 -21.16 -26.99
C ILE A 252 5.72 -21.71 -25.58
N LEU A 253 5.50 -22.99 -25.36
CA LEU A 253 5.69 -23.64 -24.06
C LEU A 253 7.12 -23.55 -23.53
N LYS A 254 8.13 -23.53 -24.42
CA LYS A 254 9.54 -23.36 -24.03
C LYS A 254 9.86 -22.02 -23.33
N ARG A 255 8.97 -21.04 -23.43
CA ARG A 255 9.13 -19.74 -22.77
C ARG A 255 8.48 -19.65 -21.38
N PHE A 256 7.74 -20.69 -20.99
CA PHE A 256 7.17 -20.80 -19.65
C PHE A 256 8.12 -21.61 -18.79
N ASP A 257 8.58 -20.99 -17.72
CA ASP A 257 9.48 -21.59 -16.76
C ASP A 257 8.99 -21.30 -15.34
N SER A 258 9.30 -22.19 -14.40
CA SER A 258 9.01 -21.94 -12.99
C SER A 258 10.02 -20.96 -12.42
N ALA A 259 9.58 -20.11 -11.48
CA ALA A 259 10.49 -19.26 -10.74
C ALA A 259 11.49 -20.11 -9.96
N GLY A 260 12.73 -19.63 -9.83
CA GLY A 260 13.73 -20.25 -8.96
C GLY A 260 13.21 -20.33 -7.52
N MET A 261 13.08 -21.53 -6.99
CA MET A 261 12.52 -21.81 -5.67
C MET A 261 13.58 -22.41 -4.75
N SER A 262 13.64 -21.95 -3.49
CA SER A 262 14.56 -22.49 -2.52
C SER A 262 14.03 -23.79 -1.90
N LEU A 263 14.90 -24.79 -1.73
CA LEU A 263 14.58 -26.04 -1.04
C LEU A 263 14.09 -25.81 0.41
N GLY A 264 14.49 -24.73 1.05
CA GLY A 264 14.03 -24.39 2.39
C GLY A 264 12.62 -23.78 2.43
N ALA A 265 12.12 -23.28 1.29
CA ALA A 265 10.79 -22.67 1.19
C ALA A 265 9.73 -23.66 0.72
N LEU A 266 10.10 -24.68 -0.03
CA LEU A 266 9.22 -25.68 -0.62
C LEU A 266 9.71 -27.11 -0.32
N SER A 267 8.78 -28.06 -0.25
CA SER A 267 9.12 -29.46 -0.06
C SER A 267 9.82 -30.03 -1.28
N PRO A 268 10.64 -31.11 -1.13
CA PRO A 268 11.22 -31.83 -2.26
C PRO A 268 10.16 -32.25 -3.29
N LYS A 269 9.00 -32.70 -2.83
CA LYS A 269 7.90 -33.12 -3.68
C LYS A 269 7.35 -31.99 -4.57
N ALA A 270 7.34 -30.75 -4.07
CA ALA A 270 6.94 -29.58 -4.87
C ALA A 270 8.00 -29.19 -5.93
N HIS A 271 9.26 -29.61 -5.75
CA HIS A 271 10.30 -29.44 -6.76
C HIS A 271 10.30 -30.53 -7.83
N GLU A 272 9.76 -31.72 -7.51
CA GLU A 272 9.68 -32.86 -8.43
C GLU A 272 8.49 -32.74 -9.40
N THR A 273 7.46 -31.93 -9.06
CA THR A 273 6.26 -31.71 -9.88
C THR A 273 6.52 -30.70 -10.97
#